data_b56c39a9e17b2f4ea561811d26aa1f8a
#
_entry.id   b56c39a9e17b2f4ea561811d26aa1f8a
#
_cell.length_a   1.000
_cell.length_b   1.000
_cell.length_c   1.000
_cell.angle_alpha   90.00
_cell.angle_beta   90.00
_cell.angle_gamma   90.00
#
_symmetry.space_group_name_H-M   'P 1'
#
loop_
_entity.id
_entity.type
_entity.pdbx_description
1 polymer ?
#
loop_
_entity_poly.entity_id
_entity_poly.type
_entity_poly.pdbx_seq_one_letter_code
_entity_poly.pdbx_strand_id
1 'polypeptide(L)'
;GSVLATYGDLYGATVDARDLPRHVGDAVMAIEDRRYFEHGGIDLQGLARAFMVNLFAGEIRQGGSTLTQQLAKNLFLSSERSVRRKIQEVLLALWLERNYSKNEILSLYLNRVYLGAGAYGIDAAAQRYFEKPAGALNLWEAAVIAGLLKAPSKLAPTRNPDGAIERAQLVLAAMVEADFIDQATADRARASHAGFAGERNRLGTAGRYFADWVVDQVQGFIGFTDGDLTITTTLDPPLQRAAE
;
A
#
# COMPACT_ATOMS: atom_id res chain seq x y z
N GLY A 1 -6.74 -5.16 -24.56
CA GLY A 1 -5.99 -3.92 -24.71
C GLY A 1 -5.06 -3.73 -23.54
N SER A 2 -3.96 -3.02 -23.73
CA SER A 2 -3.01 -2.67 -22.64
C SER A 2 -3.33 -1.28 -22.10
N VAL A 3 -3.12 -1.06 -20.80
CA VAL A 3 -3.24 0.27 -20.19
C VAL A 3 -2.05 1.11 -20.64
N LEU A 4 -2.30 2.29 -21.22
CA LEU A 4 -1.26 3.23 -21.66
C LEU A 4 -0.79 4.11 -20.52
N ALA A 5 -1.73 4.70 -19.80
CA ALA A 5 -1.48 5.56 -18.64
C ALA A 5 -2.70 5.58 -17.72
N THR A 6 -2.48 5.94 -16.48
CA THR A 6 -3.53 6.21 -15.49
C THR A 6 -3.23 7.57 -14.86
N TYR A 7 -4.21 8.45 -14.84
CA TYR A 7 -4.15 9.79 -14.27
C TYR A 7 -5.05 9.88 -13.04
N GLY A 8 -4.70 10.75 -12.11
CA GLY A 8 -5.45 10.95 -10.86
C GLY A 8 -5.18 9.90 -9.80
N ASP A 9 -5.95 10.00 -8.72
CA ASP A 9 -5.95 9.04 -7.62
C ASP A 9 -6.77 7.81 -7.99
N LEU A 10 -6.24 6.63 -7.70
CA LEU A 10 -6.89 5.35 -7.94
C LEU A 10 -7.49 4.83 -6.63
N TYR A 11 -8.79 4.63 -6.64
CA TYR A 11 -9.53 3.93 -5.59
C TYR A 11 -9.96 2.57 -6.14
N GLY A 12 -9.46 1.49 -5.52
CA GLY A 12 -9.82 0.12 -5.91
C GLY A 12 -11.19 -0.30 -5.38
N ALA A 13 -11.58 -1.53 -5.67
CA ALA A 13 -12.76 -2.14 -5.08
C ALA A 13 -12.61 -2.20 -3.55
N THR A 14 -13.73 -2.00 -2.83
CA THR A 14 -13.76 -2.19 -1.38
C THR A 14 -13.57 -3.66 -1.07
N VAL A 15 -12.61 -3.97 -0.20
CA VAL A 15 -12.29 -5.33 0.22
C VAL A 15 -12.63 -5.55 1.69
N ASP A 16 -13.08 -6.75 2.04
CA ASP A 16 -13.12 -7.22 3.42
C ASP A 16 -11.83 -7.98 3.72
N ALA A 17 -11.17 -7.68 4.84
CA ALA A 17 -9.92 -8.35 5.23
C ALA A 17 -10.08 -9.87 5.38
N ARG A 18 -11.30 -10.35 5.66
CA ARG A 18 -11.64 -11.78 5.77
C ARG A 18 -11.67 -12.51 4.42
N ASP A 19 -11.94 -11.77 3.34
CA ASP A 19 -12.02 -12.32 1.98
C ASP A 19 -10.65 -12.28 1.27
N LEU A 20 -9.68 -11.60 1.85
CA LEU A 20 -8.31 -11.55 1.32
C LEU A 20 -7.50 -12.80 1.71
N PRO A 21 -6.52 -13.20 0.91
CA PRO A 21 -5.54 -14.19 1.32
C PRO A 21 -4.89 -13.77 2.66
N ARG A 22 -4.81 -14.72 3.61
CA ARG A 22 -4.35 -14.43 4.97
C ARG A 22 -3.01 -13.69 5.02
N HIS A 23 -2.08 -14.06 4.14
CA HIS A 23 -0.75 -13.44 4.09
C HIS A 23 -0.77 -11.94 3.77
N VAL A 24 -1.87 -11.41 3.24
CA VAL A 24 -2.03 -9.96 2.97
C VAL A 24 -2.14 -9.18 4.28
N GLY A 25 -3.06 -9.61 5.16
CA GLY A 25 -3.19 -9.03 6.50
C GLY A 25 -1.96 -9.28 7.36
N ASP A 26 -1.43 -10.51 7.31
CA ASP A 26 -0.24 -10.91 8.06
C ASP A 26 0.99 -10.06 7.71
N ALA A 27 1.21 -9.74 6.42
CA ALA A 27 2.31 -8.88 5.98
C ALA A 27 2.21 -7.45 6.54
N VAL A 28 1.00 -6.87 6.54
CA VAL A 28 0.76 -5.54 7.11
C VAL A 28 0.96 -5.57 8.63
N MET A 29 0.39 -6.56 9.31
CA MET A 29 0.54 -6.69 10.76
C MET A 29 2.00 -6.95 11.17
N ALA A 30 2.73 -7.78 10.46
CA ALA A 30 4.12 -8.10 10.78
C ALA A 30 5.02 -6.86 10.83
N ILE A 31 4.79 -5.90 9.93
CA ILE A 31 5.65 -4.72 9.82
C ILE A 31 5.15 -3.52 10.63
N GLU A 32 3.84 -3.39 10.82
CA GLU A 32 3.23 -2.22 11.46
C GLU A 32 2.77 -2.50 12.89
N ASP A 33 2.21 -3.71 13.17
CA ASP A 33 1.56 -4.00 14.45
C ASP A 33 1.47 -5.52 14.72
N ARG A 34 2.59 -6.16 15.05
CA ARG A 34 2.70 -7.63 15.18
C ARG A 34 1.68 -8.25 16.14
N ARG A 35 1.24 -7.48 17.13
CA ARG A 35 0.33 -7.92 18.18
C ARG A 35 -1.08 -7.36 18.01
N TYR A 36 -1.45 -7.02 16.78
CA TYR A 36 -2.70 -6.36 16.44
C TYR A 36 -3.93 -7.00 17.11
N PHE A 37 -4.02 -8.30 17.12
CA PHE A 37 -5.14 -9.04 17.73
C PHE A 37 -5.07 -9.17 19.26
N GLU A 38 -3.97 -8.78 19.90
CA GLU A 38 -3.71 -8.99 21.33
C GLU A 38 -3.94 -7.73 22.18
N HIS A 39 -4.14 -6.57 21.57
CA HIS A 39 -4.33 -5.29 22.29
C HIS A 39 -5.58 -4.55 21.83
N GLY A 40 -6.05 -3.57 22.61
CA GLY A 40 -7.24 -2.76 22.36
C GLY A 40 -6.90 -1.32 21.94
N GLY A 41 -6.37 -1.09 20.74
CA GLY A 41 -6.06 0.25 20.22
C GLY A 41 -4.72 0.83 20.64
N ILE A 42 -4.16 0.40 21.78
CA ILE A 42 -2.83 0.78 22.27
C ILE A 42 -2.06 -0.49 22.61
N ASP A 43 -0.86 -0.64 22.06
CA ASP A 43 0.07 -1.71 22.46
C ASP A 43 1.15 -1.19 23.40
N LEU A 44 0.89 -1.28 24.72
CA LEU A 44 1.85 -0.83 25.74
C LEU A 44 3.15 -1.66 25.72
N GLN A 45 3.07 -2.95 25.42
CA GLN A 45 4.27 -3.80 25.33
C GLN A 45 5.08 -3.47 24.07
N GLY A 46 4.40 -3.28 22.92
CA GLY A 46 5.03 -2.84 21.68
C GLY A 46 5.68 -1.46 21.83
N LEU A 47 5.03 -0.54 22.54
CA LEU A 47 5.58 0.79 22.85
C LEU A 47 6.85 0.69 23.72
N ALA A 48 6.82 -0.13 24.76
CA ALA A 48 7.99 -0.35 25.64
C ALA A 48 9.14 -1.01 24.83
N ARG A 49 8.84 -2.01 24.01
CA ARG A 49 9.83 -2.64 23.12
C ARG A 49 10.43 -1.62 22.14
N ALA A 50 9.60 -0.84 21.45
CA ALA A 50 10.05 0.17 20.50
C ALA A 50 10.95 1.22 21.19
N PHE A 51 10.58 1.65 22.41
CA PHE A 51 11.39 2.56 23.21
C PHE A 51 12.77 1.97 23.51
N MET A 52 12.84 0.72 23.96
CA MET A 52 14.14 0.05 24.25
C MET A 52 14.98 -0.10 23.00
N VAL A 53 14.40 -0.58 21.87
CA VAL A 53 15.13 -0.73 20.60
C VAL A 53 15.69 0.61 20.12
N ASN A 54 14.90 1.67 20.17
CA ASN A 54 15.32 3.00 19.74
C ASN A 54 16.39 3.60 20.67
N LEU A 55 16.28 3.35 21.97
CA LEU A 55 17.26 3.80 22.97
C LEU A 55 18.63 3.15 22.73
N PHE A 56 18.67 1.81 22.52
CA PHE A 56 19.93 1.10 22.26
C PHE A 56 20.50 1.38 20.87
N ALA A 57 19.65 1.66 19.88
CA ALA A 57 20.10 1.96 18.52
C ALA A 57 20.59 3.41 18.36
N GLY A 58 20.26 4.33 19.28
CA GLY A 58 20.53 5.75 19.14
C GLY A 58 19.74 6.46 18.03
N GLU A 59 18.81 5.77 17.40
CA GLU A 59 17.97 6.28 16.31
C GLU A 59 16.58 5.65 16.34
N ILE A 60 15.60 6.27 15.66
CA ILE A 60 14.23 5.75 15.57
C ILE A 60 14.17 4.62 14.55
N ARG A 61 14.28 3.37 15.02
CA ARG A 61 14.17 2.14 14.19
C ARG A 61 12.77 1.54 14.18
N GLN A 62 12.04 1.61 15.29
CA GLN A 62 10.69 1.09 15.43
C GLN A 62 9.69 2.17 15.81
N GLY A 63 8.52 2.16 15.17
CA GLY A 63 7.35 2.94 15.58
C GLY A 63 6.57 2.21 16.67
N GLY A 64 5.98 2.96 17.60
CA GLY A 64 5.12 2.41 18.65
C GLY A 64 3.62 2.71 18.43
N SER A 65 3.22 3.13 17.23
CA SER A 65 1.80 3.41 16.92
C SER A 65 1.14 2.15 16.33
N THR A 66 -0.06 1.82 16.82
CA THR A 66 -0.84 0.69 16.34
C THR A 66 -1.52 0.98 15.00
N LEU A 67 -1.97 -0.07 14.28
CA LEU A 67 -2.77 0.06 13.05
C LEU A 67 -4.03 0.90 13.29
N THR A 68 -4.71 0.71 14.43
CA THR A 68 -5.90 1.47 14.78
C THR A 68 -5.60 2.95 14.99
N GLN A 69 -4.47 3.31 15.60
CA GLN A 69 -4.02 4.70 15.72
C GLN A 69 -3.70 5.32 14.36
N GLN A 70 -3.07 4.54 13.46
CA GLN A 70 -2.80 4.99 12.09
C GLN A 70 -4.08 5.21 11.30
N LEU A 71 -5.08 4.31 11.43
CA LEU A 71 -6.40 4.48 10.83
C LEU A 71 -7.09 5.73 11.36
N ALA A 72 -7.12 5.93 12.68
CA ALA A 72 -7.70 7.12 13.31
C ALA A 72 -7.07 8.42 12.76
N LYS A 73 -5.74 8.43 12.63
CA LYS A 73 -5.03 9.55 12.00
C LYS A 73 -5.47 9.79 10.56
N ASN A 74 -5.55 8.75 9.75
CA ASN A 74 -5.86 8.87 8.32
C ASN A 74 -7.31 9.28 8.04
N LEU A 75 -8.25 8.94 8.92
CA LEU A 75 -9.67 9.23 8.75
C LEU A 75 -10.10 10.60 9.30
N PHE A 76 -9.52 11.02 10.42
CA PHE A 76 -10.13 12.09 11.22
C PHE A 76 -9.20 13.26 11.54
N LEU A 77 -7.89 13.16 11.28
CA LEU A 77 -6.94 14.13 11.79
C LEU A 77 -6.16 14.83 10.69
N SER A 78 -5.81 16.09 10.94
CA SER A 78 -4.95 16.88 10.07
C SER A 78 -3.49 16.38 10.09
N SER A 79 -2.70 16.82 9.10
CA SER A 79 -1.27 16.45 8.97
C SER A 79 -0.36 17.12 10.02
N GLU A 80 -0.85 18.09 10.81
CA GLU A 80 -0.05 18.78 11.83
C GLU A 80 0.45 17.84 12.91
N ARG A 81 1.75 17.93 13.22
CA ARG A 81 2.38 17.13 14.26
C ARG A 81 2.29 17.88 15.60
N SER A 82 1.36 17.49 16.45
CA SER A 82 1.20 18.06 17.80
C SER A 82 0.89 16.99 18.85
N VAL A 83 1.21 17.27 20.09
CA VAL A 83 0.85 16.40 21.24
C VAL A 83 -0.67 16.26 21.34
N ARG A 84 -1.41 17.36 21.10
CA ARG A 84 -2.88 17.36 21.07
C ARG A 84 -3.41 16.35 20.06
N ARG A 85 -2.87 16.35 18.84
CA ARG A 85 -3.24 15.38 17.81
C ARG A 85 -2.94 13.94 18.25
N LYS A 86 -1.80 13.69 18.90
CA LYS A 86 -1.47 12.34 19.40
C LYS A 86 -2.45 11.83 20.46
N ILE A 87 -2.94 12.72 21.34
CA ILE A 87 -3.99 12.38 22.29
C ILE A 87 -5.30 12.06 21.54
N GLN A 88 -5.66 12.85 20.54
CA GLN A 88 -6.84 12.58 19.72
C GLN A 88 -6.74 11.23 18.98
N GLU A 89 -5.57 10.89 18.41
CA GLU A 89 -5.33 9.57 17.79
C GLU A 89 -5.62 8.43 18.78
N VAL A 90 -5.12 8.55 20.01
CA VAL A 90 -5.31 7.54 21.06
C VAL A 90 -6.80 7.39 21.42
N LEU A 91 -7.49 8.50 21.67
CA LEU A 91 -8.91 8.48 22.04
C LEU A 91 -9.78 7.91 20.91
N LEU A 92 -9.50 8.29 19.67
CA LEU A 92 -10.21 7.76 18.48
C LEU A 92 -9.88 6.27 18.26
N ALA A 93 -8.65 5.85 18.50
CA ALA A 93 -8.28 4.43 18.40
C ALA A 93 -9.05 3.59 19.43
N LEU A 94 -9.16 4.05 20.69
CA LEU A 94 -9.95 3.38 21.71
C LEU A 94 -11.43 3.35 21.37
N TRP A 95 -11.96 4.43 20.78
CA TRP A 95 -13.35 4.49 20.32
C TRP A 95 -13.61 3.50 19.17
N LEU A 96 -12.70 3.44 18.19
CA LEU A 96 -12.80 2.47 17.08
C LEU A 96 -12.82 1.03 17.59
N GLU A 97 -11.89 0.67 18.47
CA GLU A 97 -11.80 -0.69 19.05
C GLU A 97 -13.01 -1.08 19.93
N ARG A 98 -13.72 -0.08 20.45
CA ARG A 98 -14.97 -0.33 21.20
C ARG A 98 -16.17 -0.59 20.28
N ASN A 99 -16.17 -0.01 19.08
CA ASN A 99 -17.34 -0.01 18.18
C ASN A 99 -17.19 -0.95 16.99
N TYR A 100 -15.97 -1.36 16.65
CA TYR A 100 -15.68 -2.21 15.49
C TYR A 100 -14.79 -3.39 15.92
N SER A 101 -15.00 -4.53 15.29
CA SER A 101 -14.12 -5.69 15.43
C SER A 101 -12.76 -5.45 14.79
N LYS A 102 -11.75 -6.21 15.19
CA LYS A 102 -10.41 -6.16 14.60
C LYS A 102 -10.40 -6.32 13.07
N ASN A 103 -11.21 -7.23 12.55
CA ASN A 103 -11.31 -7.46 11.11
C ASN A 103 -11.95 -6.27 10.39
N GLU A 104 -12.95 -5.62 10.98
CA GLU A 104 -13.55 -4.41 10.40
C GLU A 104 -12.55 -3.25 10.40
N ILE A 105 -11.79 -3.05 11.49
CA ILE A 105 -10.74 -2.04 11.56
C ILE A 105 -9.64 -2.31 10.52
N LEU A 106 -9.22 -3.56 10.38
CA LEU A 106 -8.23 -3.95 9.36
C LEU A 106 -8.76 -3.72 7.95
N SER A 107 -10.03 -4.06 7.68
CA SER A 107 -10.69 -3.78 6.39
C SER A 107 -10.71 -2.29 6.10
N LEU A 108 -11.12 -1.45 7.05
CA LEU A 108 -11.10 0.01 6.92
C LEU A 108 -9.69 0.53 6.63
N TYR A 109 -8.68 0.02 7.33
CA TYR A 109 -7.28 0.39 7.11
C TYR A 109 -6.82 0.05 5.70
N LEU A 110 -7.01 -1.21 5.27
CA LEU A 110 -6.61 -1.70 3.96
C LEU A 110 -7.31 -0.96 2.79
N ASN A 111 -8.52 -0.47 2.99
CA ASN A 111 -9.26 0.29 1.97
C ASN A 111 -8.87 1.78 1.90
N ARG A 112 -8.25 2.34 2.96
CA ARG A 112 -8.02 3.80 3.06
C ARG A 112 -6.58 4.22 2.98
N VAL A 113 -5.65 3.31 3.29
CA VAL A 113 -4.23 3.67 3.38
C VAL A 113 -3.66 4.05 2.03
N TYR A 114 -2.90 5.15 2.01
CA TYR A 114 -2.16 5.57 0.82
C TYR A 114 -0.93 4.70 0.61
N LEU A 115 -0.78 4.17 -0.60
CA LEU A 115 0.26 3.19 -0.96
C LEU A 115 1.17 3.68 -2.11
N GLY A 116 1.17 4.98 -2.37
CA GLY A 116 2.05 5.60 -3.36
C GLY A 116 1.45 5.63 -4.77
N ALA A 117 2.04 6.43 -5.66
CA ALA A 117 1.64 6.59 -7.07
C ALA A 117 0.13 6.85 -7.26
N GLY A 118 -0.50 7.58 -6.34
CA GLY A 118 -1.95 7.86 -6.37
C GLY A 118 -2.83 6.68 -5.96
N ALA A 119 -2.30 5.56 -5.47
CA ALA A 119 -3.09 4.40 -5.06
C ALA A 119 -3.55 4.53 -3.60
N TYR A 120 -4.85 4.53 -3.38
CA TYR A 120 -5.51 4.51 -2.08
C TYR A 120 -6.22 3.18 -1.88
N GLY A 121 -5.82 2.46 -0.85
CA GLY A 121 -6.27 1.10 -0.55
C GLY A 121 -5.49 0.02 -1.27
N ILE A 122 -5.60 -1.19 -0.70
CA ILE A 122 -4.80 -2.34 -1.13
C ILE A 122 -5.17 -2.84 -2.52
N ASP A 123 -6.46 -2.76 -2.91
CA ASP A 123 -6.89 -3.19 -4.23
C ASP A 123 -6.37 -2.24 -5.32
N ALA A 124 -6.44 -0.91 -5.07
CA ALA A 124 -5.83 0.08 -5.96
C ALA A 124 -4.32 -0.15 -6.14
N ALA A 125 -3.60 -0.47 -5.05
CA ALA A 125 -2.18 -0.77 -5.11
C ALA A 125 -1.89 -2.08 -5.88
N ALA A 126 -2.70 -3.12 -5.68
CA ALA A 126 -2.60 -4.38 -6.39
C ALA A 126 -2.80 -4.20 -7.90
N GLN A 127 -3.82 -3.43 -8.29
CA GLN A 127 -4.05 -3.06 -9.69
C GLN A 127 -2.88 -2.25 -10.26
N ARG A 128 -2.43 -1.22 -9.52
CA ARG A 128 -1.37 -0.31 -9.96
C ARG A 128 -0.03 -1.01 -10.18
N TYR A 129 0.35 -1.90 -9.27
CA TYR A 129 1.69 -2.48 -9.27
C TYR A 129 1.77 -3.87 -9.87
N PHE A 130 0.65 -4.60 -9.93
CA PHE A 130 0.62 -6.00 -10.34
C PHE A 130 -0.48 -6.34 -11.36
N GLU A 131 -1.34 -5.38 -11.73
CA GLU A 131 -2.45 -5.55 -12.71
C GLU A 131 -3.41 -6.68 -12.31
N LYS A 132 -3.70 -6.81 -11.01
CA LYS A 132 -4.61 -7.83 -10.48
C LYS A 132 -5.37 -7.32 -9.24
N PRO A 133 -6.52 -7.93 -8.90
CA PRO A 133 -7.23 -7.59 -7.68
C PRO A 133 -6.45 -8.03 -6.42
N ALA A 134 -6.71 -7.37 -5.29
CA ALA A 134 -6.04 -7.67 -4.02
C ALA A 134 -6.21 -9.12 -3.57
N GLY A 135 -7.34 -9.75 -3.87
CA GLY A 135 -7.59 -11.17 -3.58
C GLY A 135 -6.70 -12.16 -4.36
N ALA A 136 -6.00 -11.72 -5.40
CA ALA A 136 -5.09 -12.53 -6.19
C ALA A 136 -3.60 -12.27 -5.88
N LEU A 137 -3.29 -11.44 -4.88
CA LEU A 137 -1.91 -11.18 -4.45
C LEU A 137 -1.26 -12.44 -3.89
N ASN A 138 -0.04 -12.72 -4.35
CA ASN A 138 0.80 -13.72 -3.72
C ASN A 138 1.57 -13.14 -2.51
N LEU A 139 2.30 -13.98 -1.79
CA LEU A 139 3.02 -13.59 -0.58
C LEU A 139 4.08 -12.49 -0.84
N TRP A 140 4.82 -12.60 -1.94
CA TRP A 140 5.82 -11.59 -2.31
C TRP A 140 5.16 -10.23 -2.59
N GLU A 141 4.10 -10.22 -3.36
CA GLU A 141 3.36 -9.01 -3.72
C GLU A 141 2.71 -8.34 -2.51
N ALA A 142 2.16 -9.14 -1.60
CA ALA A 142 1.66 -8.65 -0.31
C ALA A 142 2.78 -8.01 0.52
N ALA A 143 3.97 -8.63 0.57
CA ALA A 143 5.13 -8.08 1.26
C ALA A 143 5.62 -6.76 0.63
N VAL A 144 5.60 -6.65 -0.71
CA VAL A 144 5.90 -5.38 -1.39
C VAL A 144 4.92 -4.30 -0.95
N ILE A 145 3.60 -4.54 -1.06
CA ILE A 145 2.59 -3.54 -0.72
C ILE A 145 2.70 -3.13 0.75
N ALA A 146 2.85 -4.09 1.68
CA ALA A 146 3.04 -3.79 3.10
C ALA A 146 4.33 -2.97 3.34
N GLY A 147 5.37 -3.21 2.57
CA GLY A 147 6.62 -2.44 2.62
C GLY A 147 6.47 -0.96 2.29
N LEU A 148 5.49 -0.61 1.43
CA LEU A 148 5.24 0.76 1.01
C LEU A 148 4.72 1.65 2.15
N LEU A 149 4.08 1.07 3.18
CA LEU A 149 3.48 1.81 4.30
C LEU A 149 4.47 2.75 4.99
N LYS A 150 5.75 2.40 5.05
CA LYS A 150 6.80 3.22 5.66
C LYS A 150 7.00 4.57 4.95
N ALA A 151 6.98 4.59 3.63
CA ALA A 151 7.23 5.79 2.83
C ALA A 151 6.65 5.62 1.41
N PRO A 152 5.31 5.66 1.24
CA PRO A 152 4.62 5.25 0.02
C PRO A 152 5.13 5.95 -1.24
N SER A 153 5.29 7.27 -1.19
CA SER A 153 5.75 8.05 -2.34
C SER A 153 7.23 7.81 -2.72
N LYS A 154 8.07 7.39 -1.76
CA LYS A 154 9.50 7.14 -2.00
C LYS A 154 9.76 5.70 -2.45
N LEU A 155 8.95 4.77 -1.96
CA LEU A 155 9.12 3.33 -2.18
C LEU A 155 8.20 2.78 -3.28
N ALA A 156 7.33 3.62 -3.89
CA ALA A 156 6.47 3.19 -4.98
C ALA A 156 7.29 2.48 -6.07
N PRO A 157 6.95 1.23 -6.45
CA PRO A 157 7.67 0.45 -7.46
C PRO A 157 7.84 1.16 -8.81
N THR A 158 6.89 2.00 -9.17
CA THR A 158 6.94 2.83 -10.39
C THR A 158 8.08 3.85 -10.40
N ARG A 159 8.62 4.20 -9.23
CA ARG A 159 9.67 5.21 -9.04
C ARG A 159 10.98 4.61 -8.51
N ASN A 160 10.88 3.64 -7.62
CA ASN A 160 12.00 3.02 -6.91
C ASN A 160 11.78 1.52 -6.75
N PRO A 161 11.89 0.73 -7.83
CA PRO A 161 11.67 -0.72 -7.79
C PRO A 161 12.63 -1.42 -6.83
N ASP A 162 13.92 -1.05 -6.82
CA ASP A 162 14.92 -1.68 -5.96
C ASP A 162 14.62 -1.44 -4.48
N GLY A 163 14.26 -0.21 -4.10
CA GLY A 163 13.87 0.11 -2.73
C GLY A 163 12.58 -0.61 -2.30
N ALA A 164 11.64 -0.84 -3.22
CA ALA A 164 10.46 -1.65 -2.95
C ALA A 164 10.82 -3.13 -2.71
N ILE A 165 11.75 -3.68 -3.50
CA ILE A 165 12.26 -5.06 -3.34
C ILE A 165 12.98 -5.22 -2.00
N GLU A 166 13.92 -4.33 -1.68
CA GLU A 166 14.63 -4.35 -0.39
C GLU A 166 13.64 -4.29 0.78
N ARG A 167 12.63 -3.44 0.66
CA ARG A 167 11.63 -3.29 1.72
C ARG A 167 10.74 -4.52 1.87
N ALA A 168 10.36 -5.18 0.76
CA ALA A 168 9.62 -6.44 0.79
C ALA A 168 10.40 -7.56 1.49
N GLN A 169 11.72 -7.63 1.29
CA GLN A 169 12.57 -8.59 1.99
C GLN A 169 12.54 -8.37 3.51
N LEU A 170 12.52 -7.11 3.97
CA LEU A 170 12.37 -6.78 5.39
C LEU A 170 10.98 -7.16 5.94
N VAL A 171 9.92 -7.02 5.13
CA VAL A 171 8.58 -7.47 5.52
C VAL A 171 8.54 -8.99 5.67
N LEU A 172 9.08 -9.75 4.72
CA LEU A 172 9.16 -11.21 4.82
C LEU A 172 9.97 -11.66 6.05
N ALA A 173 11.07 -10.98 6.36
CA ALA A 173 11.83 -11.24 7.59
C ALA A 173 10.99 -10.98 8.85
N ALA A 174 10.23 -9.86 8.86
CA ALA A 174 9.33 -9.53 9.96
C ALA A 174 8.19 -10.55 10.11
N MET A 175 7.68 -11.12 9.02
CA MET A 175 6.68 -12.19 9.05
C MET A 175 7.23 -13.48 9.64
N VAL A 176 8.50 -13.82 9.36
CA VAL A 176 9.18 -14.97 10.00
C VAL A 176 9.37 -14.72 11.49
N GLU A 177 9.86 -13.53 11.89
CA GLU A 177 10.04 -13.16 13.30
C GLU A 177 8.72 -13.11 14.10
N ALA A 178 7.59 -12.92 13.41
CA ALA A 178 6.25 -12.91 14.00
C ALA A 178 5.55 -14.29 13.94
N ASP A 179 6.25 -15.33 13.51
CA ASP A 179 5.72 -16.69 13.33
C ASP A 179 4.49 -16.78 12.40
N PHE A 180 4.33 -15.83 11.48
CA PHE A 180 3.27 -15.86 10.47
C PHE A 180 3.60 -16.78 9.31
N ILE A 181 4.89 -16.92 8.99
CA ILE A 181 5.43 -17.86 7.98
C ILE A 181 6.74 -18.46 8.47
N ASP A 182 7.11 -19.62 7.93
CA ASP A 182 8.44 -20.19 8.14
C ASP A 182 9.49 -19.60 7.18
N GLN A 183 10.77 -19.82 7.50
CA GLN A 183 11.89 -19.34 6.70
C GLN A 183 11.87 -19.89 5.27
N ALA A 184 11.49 -21.16 5.08
CA ALA A 184 11.44 -21.79 3.77
C ALA A 184 10.36 -21.15 2.86
N THR A 185 9.24 -20.74 3.44
CA THR A 185 8.17 -20.02 2.75
C THR A 185 8.63 -18.61 2.35
N ALA A 186 9.34 -17.89 3.24
CA ALA A 186 9.92 -16.61 2.92
C ALA A 186 10.94 -16.69 1.78
N ASP A 187 11.80 -17.73 1.78
CA ASP A 187 12.81 -17.92 0.73
C ASP A 187 12.18 -18.27 -0.62
N ARG A 188 11.12 -19.09 -0.63
CA ARG A 188 10.34 -19.35 -1.86
C ARG A 188 9.68 -18.07 -2.39
N ALA A 189 9.11 -17.24 -1.51
CA ALA A 189 8.52 -15.97 -1.92
C ALA A 189 9.55 -15.03 -2.55
N ARG A 190 10.74 -14.92 -1.98
CA ARG A 190 11.87 -14.14 -2.55
C ARG A 190 12.28 -14.64 -3.92
N ALA A 191 12.34 -15.95 -4.12
CA ALA A 191 12.73 -16.55 -5.40
C ALA A 191 11.66 -16.42 -6.49
N SER A 192 10.39 -16.25 -6.11
CA SER A 192 9.24 -16.22 -7.03
C SER A 192 8.82 -14.81 -7.46
N HIS A 193 9.64 -13.78 -7.18
CA HIS A 193 9.27 -12.41 -7.51
C HIS A 193 9.16 -12.19 -9.02
N ALA A 194 7.95 -11.82 -9.48
CA ALA A 194 7.74 -11.26 -10.81
C ALA A 194 7.95 -9.75 -10.74
N GLY A 195 8.49 -9.15 -11.81
CA GLY A 195 8.66 -7.71 -11.93
C GLY A 195 7.33 -6.95 -11.86
N PHE A 196 7.41 -5.66 -11.62
CA PHE A 196 6.25 -4.78 -11.49
C PHE A 196 5.56 -4.50 -12.83
N ALA A 197 4.28 -4.20 -12.81
CA ALA A 197 3.45 -3.95 -14.00
C ALA A 197 4.02 -2.84 -14.91
N GLY A 198 4.55 -1.78 -14.35
CA GLY A 198 5.14 -0.66 -15.09
C GLY A 198 6.45 -0.97 -15.82
N GLU A 199 7.16 -2.06 -15.50
CA GLU A 199 8.36 -2.47 -16.21
C GLU A 199 8.03 -3.20 -17.51
N ARG A 200 6.91 -3.91 -17.55
CA ARG A 200 6.45 -4.65 -18.74
C ARG A 200 5.79 -3.76 -19.78
N ASN A 201 5.29 -2.59 -19.41
CA ASN A 201 4.47 -1.72 -20.26
C ASN A 201 5.09 -0.33 -20.48
N ARG A 202 6.42 -0.20 -20.49
CA ARG A 202 7.06 1.05 -20.92
C ARG A 202 6.87 1.22 -22.43
N LEU A 203 5.70 1.74 -22.82
CA LEU A 203 5.64 2.58 -24.00
C LEU A 203 6.60 3.74 -23.72
N GLY A 204 7.55 3.97 -24.63
CA GLY A 204 8.58 4.99 -24.48
C GLY A 204 7.99 6.38 -24.23
N THR A 205 8.84 7.37 -24.19
CA THR A 205 8.47 8.77 -23.90
C THR A 205 7.30 9.26 -24.77
N ALA A 206 7.21 8.81 -26.03
CA ALA A 206 6.14 9.20 -26.95
C ALA A 206 4.76 8.63 -26.58
N GLY A 207 4.69 7.40 -26.03
CA GLY A 207 3.42 6.85 -25.53
C GLY A 207 2.84 7.69 -24.37
N ARG A 208 3.69 8.27 -23.53
CA ARG A 208 3.26 9.20 -22.47
C ARG A 208 2.75 10.52 -23.04
N TYR A 209 3.46 11.11 -24.02
CA TYR A 209 3.00 12.32 -24.70
C TYR A 209 1.65 12.14 -25.38
N PHE A 210 1.44 10.97 -26.01
CA PHE A 210 0.14 10.65 -26.60
C PHE A 210 -0.96 10.55 -25.51
N ALA A 211 -0.70 9.92 -24.39
CA ALA A 211 -1.66 9.81 -23.29
C ALA A 211 -1.98 11.19 -22.68
N ASP A 212 -0.96 12.04 -22.48
CA ASP A 212 -1.14 13.43 -21.98
C ASP A 212 -2.00 14.23 -22.97
N TRP A 213 -1.70 14.13 -24.27
CA TRP A 213 -2.49 14.80 -25.31
C TRP A 213 -3.94 14.33 -25.35
N VAL A 214 -4.20 13.01 -25.18
CA VAL A 214 -5.56 12.46 -25.12
C VAL A 214 -6.33 13.04 -23.93
N VAL A 215 -5.70 13.11 -22.76
CA VAL A 215 -6.34 13.68 -21.55
C VAL A 215 -6.73 15.14 -21.76
N ASP A 216 -5.84 15.94 -22.34
CA ASP A 216 -6.12 17.34 -22.67
C ASP A 216 -7.31 17.49 -23.63
N GLN A 217 -7.40 16.63 -24.65
CA GLN A 217 -8.52 16.66 -25.60
C GLN A 217 -9.85 16.27 -24.94
N VAL A 218 -9.83 15.24 -24.09
CA VAL A 218 -11.04 14.71 -23.44
C VAL A 218 -11.67 15.75 -22.51
N GLN A 219 -10.88 16.53 -21.79
CA GLN A 219 -11.40 17.62 -20.96
C GLN A 219 -12.21 18.65 -21.76
N GLY A 220 -11.81 18.89 -23.00
CA GLY A 220 -12.54 19.79 -23.90
C GLY A 220 -13.87 19.21 -24.41
N PHE A 221 -14.03 17.88 -24.48
CA PHE A 221 -15.23 17.21 -25.00
C PHE A 221 -16.29 16.95 -23.93
N ILE A 222 -15.88 16.54 -22.72
CA ILE A 222 -16.82 16.06 -21.68
C ILE A 222 -16.94 17.00 -20.47
N GLY A 223 -16.10 18.05 -20.40
CA GLY A 223 -16.07 18.93 -19.24
C GLY A 223 -15.56 18.25 -17.98
N PHE A 224 -15.85 18.82 -16.81
CA PHE A 224 -15.54 18.21 -15.53
C PHE A 224 -16.53 17.09 -15.23
N THR A 225 -16.01 15.92 -14.85
CA THR A 225 -16.79 14.78 -14.37
C THR A 225 -16.21 14.28 -13.06
N ASP A 226 -17.10 13.94 -12.13
CA ASP A 226 -16.72 13.39 -10.80
C ASP A 226 -16.54 11.85 -10.84
N GLY A 227 -16.70 11.22 -12.00
CA GLY A 227 -16.59 9.77 -12.17
C GLY A 227 -15.31 9.33 -12.86
N ASP A 228 -14.95 8.07 -12.65
CA ASP A 228 -13.83 7.43 -13.34
C ASP A 228 -14.10 7.32 -14.83
N LEU A 229 -13.12 7.66 -15.65
CA LEU A 229 -13.19 7.59 -17.11
C LEU A 229 -12.23 6.55 -17.64
N THR A 230 -12.75 5.66 -18.48
CA THR A 230 -11.92 4.75 -19.30
C THR A 230 -11.94 5.23 -20.74
N ILE A 231 -10.78 5.65 -21.25
CA ILE A 231 -10.62 6.14 -22.60
C ILE A 231 -9.93 5.05 -23.43
N THR A 232 -10.64 4.50 -24.42
CA THR A 232 -10.08 3.53 -25.34
C THR A 232 -9.55 4.26 -26.57
N THR A 233 -8.29 4.04 -26.90
CA THR A 233 -7.64 4.65 -28.07
C THR A 233 -7.31 3.61 -29.14
N THR A 234 -7.03 4.07 -30.36
CA THR A 234 -6.58 3.23 -31.47
C THR A 234 -5.06 3.13 -31.59
N LEU A 235 -4.29 3.61 -30.58
CA LEU A 235 -2.84 3.51 -30.57
C LEU A 235 -2.42 2.03 -30.61
N ASP A 236 -1.58 1.69 -31.58
CA ASP A 236 -0.95 0.36 -31.67
C ASP A 236 0.44 0.41 -31.01
N PRO A 237 0.61 -0.23 -29.83
CA PRO A 237 1.88 -0.16 -29.09
C PRO A 237 3.09 -0.74 -29.84
N PRO A 238 2.96 -1.84 -30.62
CA PRO A 238 4.03 -2.31 -31.50
C PRO A 238 4.45 -1.29 -32.57
N LEU A 239 3.50 -0.67 -33.25
CA LEU A 239 3.80 0.35 -34.26
C LEU A 239 4.43 1.60 -33.65
N GLN A 240 3.95 2.02 -32.46
CA GLN A 240 4.52 3.16 -31.75
C GLN A 240 5.98 2.92 -31.39
N ARG A 241 6.32 1.73 -30.86
CA ARG A 241 7.72 1.36 -30.56
C ARG A 241 8.62 1.28 -31.77
N ALA A 242 8.06 0.92 -32.94
CA ALA A 242 8.84 0.87 -34.17
C ALA A 242 9.11 2.28 -34.77
N ALA A 243 8.31 3.28 -34.36
CA ALA A 243 8.44 4.67 -34.78
C ALA A 243 9.35 5.51 -33.88
N GLU A 244 9.69 5.03 -32.67
CA GLU A 244 10.64 5.62 -31.70
C GLU A 244 12.06 5.16 -31.95
#